data_339f93a33d2f61aa73f94274657a17be
#
_entry.id   339f93a33d2f61aa73f94274657a17be
#
_cell.length_a   1.000
_cell.length_b   1.000
_cell.length_c   1.000
_cell.angle_alpha   90.00
_cell.angle_beta   90.00
_cell.angle_gamma   90.00
#
_symmetry.space_group_name_H-M   'P 1'
#
loop_
_entity.id
_entity.type
_entity.pdbx_description
1 polymer ?
#
loop_
_entity_poly.entity_id
_entity_poly.type
_entity_poly.pdbx_seq_one_letter_code
_entity_poly.pdbx_strand_id
1 'polypeptide(L)'
;MPKDEIDLILQLQQWDLDSFTPLYEKYFQKIYSFALMKADWNIQIAEDATATTFMKAFENINKFSAEKEGSSFAAWIYNIAYHSLLDILKRKESDKIDDENNISDDADYVDYFQKHVQTEQILAYLEELWKDKKDLFILRIRENLSYDEIAEVLWKRSSTCRKDFSKLLKKVANHFKYWIED
;
A
#
# COMPACT_ATOMS: atom_id res chain seq x y z
N MET A 1 15.97 9.60 -0.43
CA MET A 1 14.75 10.43 -0.35
C MET A 1 15.02 11.78 -1.03
N PRO A 2 14.07 12.38 -1.78
CA PRO A 2 14.23 13.72 -2.36
C PRO A 2 14.46 14.77 -1.28
N LYS A 3 15.25 15.81 -1.60
CA LYS A 3 15.63 16.83 -0.62
C LYS A 3 14.41 17.65 -0.14
N ASP A 4 13.53 18.00 -1.07
CA ASP A 4 12.27 18.70 -0.80
C ASP A 4 11.36 17.92 0.17
N GLU A 5 11.35 16.62 0.07
CA GLU A 5 10.59 15.75 0.98
C GLU A 5 11.22 15.70 2.38
N ILE A 6 12.55 15.70 2.46
CA ILE A 6 13.26 15.79 3.75
C ILE A 6 12.90 17.11 4.43
N ASP A 7 12.97 18.22 3.69
CA ASP A 7 12.70 19.55 4.20
C ASP A 7 11.26 19.66 4.74
N LEU A 8 10.26 19.13 4.01
CA LEU A 8 8.85 19.08 4.46
C LEU A 8 8.69 18.27 5.76
N ILE A 9 9.35 17.12 5.84
CA ILE A 9 9.26 16.29 7.05
C ILE A 9 9.89 16.98 8.25
N LEU A 10 11.06 17.60 8.08
CA LEU A 10 11.72 18.34 9.15
C LEU A 10 10.91 19.54 9.63
N GLN A 11 10.24 20.27 8.70
CA GLN A 11 9.32 21.35 9.03
C GLN A 11 8.10 20.82 9.83
N LEU A 12 7.52 19.70 9.38
CA LEU A 12 6.40 19.07 10.09
C LEU A 12 6.80 18.59 11.50
N GLN A 13 8.02 18.08 11.67
CA GLN A 13 8.56 17.72 12.99
C GLN A 13 8.73 18.93 13.92
N GLN A 14 8.81 20.14 13.37
CA GLN A 14 8.81 21.41 14.11
C GLN A 14 7.40 22.01 14.27
N TRP A 15 6.35 21.22 13.98
CA TRP A 15 4.95 21.62 14.04
C TRP A 15 4.53 22.66 13.01
N ASP A 16 5.27 22.82 11.91
CA ASP A 16 4.79 23.55 10.74
C ASP A 16 3.75 22.71 10.00
N LEU A 17 2.48 22.97 10.31
CA LEU A 17 1.34 22.18 9.79
C LEU A 17 1.15 22.38 8.28
N ASP A 18 1.58 23.49 7.71
CA ASP A 18 1.44 23.74 6.27
C ASP A 18 2.28 22.75 5.46
N SER A 19 3.38 22.24 6.03
CA SER A 19 4.22 21.22 5.41
C SER A 19 3.55 19.83 5.33
N PHE A 20 2.46 19.57 6.06
CA PHE A 20 1.71 18.33 6.00
C PHE A 20 0.93 18.17 4.69
N THR A 21 0.33 19.24 4.19
CA THR A 21 -0.52 19.19 2.98
C THR A 21 0.19 18.61 1.77
N PRO A 22 1.41 19.05 1.39
CA PRO A 22 2.13 18.46 0.25
C PRO A 22 2.47 16.97 0.45
N LEU A 23 2.77 16.54 1.68
CA LEU A 23 3.04 15.13 1.98
C LEU A 23 1.74 14.32 1.87
N TYR A 24 0.63 14.84 2.38
CA TYR A 24 -0.68 14.22 2.27
C TYR A 24 -1.09 14.03 0.81
N GLU A 25 -1.06 15.08 -0.01
CA GLU A 25 -1.40 15.05 -1.42
C GLU A 25 -0.54 14.05 -2.20
N LYS A 26 0.76 13.99 -1.90
CA LYS A 26 1.70 13.06 -2.54
C LYS A 26 1.37 11.60 -2.28
N TYR A 27 0.91 11.28 -1.07
CA TYR A 27 0.75 9.89 -0.62
C TYR A 27 -0.70 9.42 -0.55
N PHE A 28 -1.69 10.32 -0.48
CA PHE A 28 -3.09 9.96 -0.27
C PHE A 28 -3.60 8.91 -1.28
N GLN A 29 -3.53 9.22 -2.57
CA GLN A 29 -4.00 8.32 -3.61
C GLN A 29 -3.28 6.96 -3.60
N LYS A 30 -2.00 6.95 -3.29
CA LYS A 30 -1.20 5.73 -3.23
C LYS A 30 -1.63 4.85 -2.05
N ILE A 31 -1.74 5.43 -0.86
CA ILE A 31 -2.15 4.73 0.36
C ILE A 31 -3.60 4.23 0.23
N TYR A 32 -4.51 5.07 -0.28
CA TYR A 32 -5.89 4.69 -0.52
C TYR A 32 -6.01 3.51 -1.50
N SER A 33 -5.32 3.60 -2.64
CA SER A 33 -5.32 2.53 -3.64
C SER A 33 -4.72 1.23 -3.10
N PHE A 34 -3.64 1.32 -2.31
CA PHE A 34 -3.04 0.17 -1.63
C PHE A 34 -4.05 -0.46 -0.65
N ALA A 35 -4.69 0.35 0.18
CA ALA A 35 -5.69 -0.10 1.14
C ALA A 35 -6.90 -0.75 0.44
N LEU A 36 -7.40 -0.14 -0.63
CA LEU A 36 -8.53 -0.63 -1.39
C LEU A 36 -8.27 -2.00 -2.02
N MET A 37 -7.11 -2.17 -2.66
CA MET A 37 -6.70 -3.48 -3.21
C MET A 37 -6.52 -4.55 -2.14
N LYS A 38 -5.95 -4.18 -1.00
CA LYS A 38 -5.72 -5.10 0.10
C LYS A 38 -7.00 -5.47 0.85
N ALA A 39 -7.97 -4.57 0.86
CA ALA A 39 -9.30 -4.76 1.45
C ALA A 39 -10.31 -5.42 0.50
N ASP A 40 -9.85 -6.03 -0.59
CA ASP A 40 -10.69 -6.68 -1.61
C ASP A 40 -11.82 -5.74 -2.10
N TRP A 41 -11.43 -4.49 -2.42
CA TRP A 41 -12.29 -3.41 -2.95
C TRP A 41 -13.35 -2.90 -1.96
N ASN A 42 -13.22 -3.18 -0.69
CA ASN A 42 -14.11 -2.61 0.33
C ASN A 42 -13.73 -1.15 0.60
N ILE A 43 -14.52 -0.23 0.06
CA ILE A 43 -14.30 1.23 0.12
C ILE A 43 -14.22 1.70 1.58
N GLN A 44 -15.16 1.29 2.42
CA GLN A 44 -15.21 1.72 3.82
C GLN A 44 -13.95 1.31 4.60
N ILE A 45 -13.46 0.07 4.38
CA ILE A 45 -12.22 -0.38 5.00
C ILE A 45 -11.02 0.43 4.49
N ALA A 46 -11.00 0.74 3.18
CA ALA A 46 -9.93 1.51 2.58
C ALA A 46 -9.87 2.95 3.11
N GLU A 47 -11.03 3.61 3.24
CA GLU A 47 -11.15 4.95 3.83
C GLU A 47 -10.69 4.97 5.28
N ASP A 48 -11.20 4.06 6.11
CA ASP A 48 -10.84 3.94 7.53
C ASP A 48 -9.33 3.69 7.69
N ALA A 49 -8.77 2.79 6.88
CA ALA A 49 -7.33 2.48 6.91
C ALA A 49 -6.48 3.68 6.47
N THR A 50 -6.93 4.39 5.43
CA THR A 50 -6.23 5.59 4.93
C THR A 50 -6.25 6.69 5.97
N ALA A 51 -7.41 7.03 6.52
CA ALA A 51 -7.56 8.04 7.57
C ALA A 51 -6.70 7.69 8.79
N THR A 52 -6.78 6.43 9.25
CA THR A 52 -5.97 5.94 10.38
C THR A 52 -4.47 6.03 10.08
N THR A 53 -4.06 5.77 8.84
CA THR A 53 -2.65 5.84 8.43
C THR A 53 -2.12 7.26 8.56
N PHE A 54 -2.82 8.26 8.00
CA PHE A 54 -2.38 9.64 8.07
C PHE A 54 -2.44 10.21 9.48
N MET A 55 -3.44 9.85 10.27
CA MET A 55 -3.51 10.22 11.69
C MET A 55 -2.29 9.67 12.45
N LYS A 56 -2.00 8.37 12.34
CA LYS A 56 -0.84 7.74 12.98
C LYS A 56 0.48 8.31 12.46
N ALA A 57 0.58 8.60 11.16
CA ALA A 57 1.77 9.21 10.58
C ALA A 57 2.02 10.61 11.18
N PHE A 58 0.99 11.43 11.26
CA PHE A 58 1.09 12.74 11.88
C PHE A 58 1.49 12.65 13.36
N GLU A 59 0.81 11.84 14.15
CA GLU A 59 1.11 11.65 15.59
C GLU A 59 2.53 11.15 15.86
N ASN A 60 3.08 10.35 14.94
CA ASN A 60 4.38 9.70 15.12
C ASN A 60 5.49 10.27 14.22
N ILE A 61 5.27 11.41 13.56
CA ILE A 61 6.24 12.00 12.63
C ILE A 61 7.62 12.23 13.29
N ASN A 62 7.66 12.56 14.56
CA ASN A 62 8.88 12.76 15.32
C ASN A 62 9.69 11.47 15.56
N LYS A 63 9.12 10.30 15.30
CA LYS A 63 9.82 9.02 15.35
C LYS A 63 10.51 8.66 14.04
N PHE A 64 10.19 9.37 12.96
CA PHE A 64 10.83 9.18 11.67
C PHE A 64 12.16 9.95 11.60
N SER A 65 13.24 9.27 11.21
CA SER A 65 14.55 9.88 11.07
C SER A 65 14.82 10.26 9.62
N ALA A 66 14.44 11.48 9.24
CA ALA A 66 14.53 11.95 7.85
C ALA A 66 15.97 12.03 7.33
N GLU A 67 16.94 12.38 8.19
CA GLU A 67 18.34 12.57 7.84
C GLU A 67 19.17 11.28 7.87
N LYS A 68 18.62 10.17 8.38
CA LYS A 68 19.33 8.90 8.44
C LYS A 68 19.54 8.37 7.02
N GLU A 69 20.78 7.98 6.68
CA GLU A 69 21.10 7.35 5.40
C GLU A 69 20.25 6.08 5.18
N GLY A 70 19.67 5.97 4.00
CA GLY A 70 18.77 4.87 3.64
C GLY A 70 17.33 5.02 4.16
N SER A 71 16.98 6.09 4.88
CA SER A 71 15.59 6.36 5.28
C SER A 71 14.68 6.56 4.07
N SER A 72 13.49 5.98 4.14
CA SER A 72 12.43 6.13 3.15
C SER A 72 11.11 6.46 3.82
N PHE A 73 10.61 7.66 3.59
CA PHE A 73 9.30 8.05 4.10
C PHE A 73 8.19 7.20 3.47
N ALA A 74 8.36 6.84 2.19
CA ALA A 74 7.45 5.91 1.52
C ALA A 74 7.36 4.58 2.28
N ALA A 75 8.49 3.92 2.57
CA ALA A 75 8.49 2.67 3.33
C ALA A 75 7.85 2.84 4.72
N TRP A 76 8.14 3.94 5.40
CA TRP A 76 7.60 4.22 6.72
C TRP A 76 6.09 4.41 6.72
N ILE A 77 5.54 5.21 5.79
CA ILE A 77 4.08 5.41 5.70
C ILE A 77 3.34 4.16 5.22
N TYR A 78 3.94 3.37 4.31
CA TYR A 78 3.38 2.07 3.91
C TYR A 78 3.41 1.04 5.04
N ASN A 79 4.41 1.07 5.91
CA ASN A 79 4.44 0.24 7.11
C ASN A 79 3.25 0.58 8.02
N ILE A 80 2.99 1.87 8.27
CA ILE A 80 1.83 2.32 9.06
C ILE A 80 0.53 1.87 8.38
N ALA A 81 0.40 2.07 7.06
CA ALA A 81 -0.78 1.68 6.29
C ALA A 81 -1.05 0.18 6.36
N TYR A 82 -0.03 -0.64 6.13
CA TYR A 82 -0.12 -2.09 6.17
C TYR A 82 -0.63 -2.60 7.52
N HIS A 83 -0.04 -2.11 8.62
CA HIS A 83 -0.43 -2.55 9.96
C HIS A 83 -1.80 -2.00 10.39
N SER A 84 -2.13 -0.75 10.04
CA SER A 84 -3.45 -0.19 10.31
C SER A 84 -4.55 -0.98 9.61
N LEU A 85 -4.32 -1.35 8.36
CA LEU A 85 -5.26 -2.17 7.59
C LEU A 85 -5.41 -3.58 8.18
N LEU A 86 -4.30 -4.24 8.55
CA LEU A 86 -4.36 -5.55 9.20
C LEU A 86 -5.16 -5.51 10.50
N ASP A 87 -5.00 -4.46 11.30
CA ASP A 87 -5.75 -4.29 12.54
C ASP A 87 -7.26 -4.12 12.28
N ILE A 88 -7.63 -3.34 11.25
CA ILE A 88 -9.04 -3.15 10.86
C ILE A 88 -9.64 -4.45 10.34
N LEU A 89 -8.93 -5.17 9.47
CA LEU A 89 -9.39 -6.45 8.92
C LEU A 89 -9.61 -7.50 10.02
N LYS A 90 -8.70 -7.60 10.98
CA LYS A 90 -8.84 -8.51 12.12
C LYS A 90 -10.06 -8.18 12.99
N ARG A 91 -10.33 -6.89 13.26
CA ARG A 91 -11.52 -6.47 14.01
C ARG A 91 -12.79 -6.85 13.26
N LYS A 92 -12.86 -6.56 11.96
CA LYS A 92 -14.04 -6.94 11.14
C LYS A 92 -14.23 -8.45 11.01
N GLU A 93 -13.17 -9.25 11.03
CA GLU A 93 -13.30 -10.72 11.09
C GLU A 93 -13.89 -11.19 12.43
N SER A 94 -13.56 -10.54 13.54
CA SER A 94 -14.16 -10.87 14.84
C SER A 94 -15.61 -10.38 14.98
N ASP A 95 -15.96 -9.28 14.29
CA ASP A 95 -17.29 -8.68 14.34
C ASP A 95 -18.27 -9.27 13.30
N LYS A 96 -17.78 -10.10 12.35
CA LYS A 96 -18.59 -10.79 11.32
C LYS A 96 -19.54 -11.88 11.84
N ILE A 97 -19.91 -11.86 13.12
CA ILE A 97 -21.01 -12.69 13.61
C ILE A 97 -22.39 -12.07 13.26
N ASP A 98 -22.44 -10.77 12.90
CA ASP A 98 -23.69 -10.12 12.46
C ASP A 98 -23.34 -9.00 11.45
N ASP A 99 -23.81 -9.15 10.26
CA ASP A 99 -24.15 -8.21 9.20
C ASP A 99 -23.46 -8.41 7.84
N GLU A 100 -24.24 -8.96 6.92
CA GLU A 100 -24.10 -8.82 5.47
C GLU A 100 -24.65 -7.46 5.03
N ASN A 101 -23.92 -6.80 4.09
CA ASN A 101 -24.30 -5.68 3.25
C ASN A 101 -23.87 -4.27 3.69
N ASN A 102 -22.90 -3.75 2.91
CA ASN A 102 -23.07 -2.43 2.27
C ASN A 102 -22.02 -2.22 1.18
N ILE A 103 -22.45 -2.30 -0.07
CA ILE A 103 -21.72 -1.84 -1.25
C ILE A 103 -22.24 -0.42 -1.50
N SER A 104 -21.41 0.61 -1.34
CA SER A 104 -21.75 1.97 -1.75
C SER A 104 -21.21 2.25 -3.15
N ASP A 105 -22.10 2.73 -4.03
CA ASP A 105 -21.81 3.17 -5.38
C ASP A 105 -21.13 4.56 -5.33
N ASP A 106 -19.83 4.61 -5.61
CA ASP A 106 -19.12 5.86 -5.87
C ASP A 106 -18.47 5.81 -7.26
N ALA A 107 -19.14 6.46 -8.22
CA ALA A 107 -18.81 6.44 -9.64
C ALA A 107 -17.47 7.12 -10.00
N ASP A 108 -16.94 8.01 -9.17
CA ASP A 108 -15.71 8.76 -9.44
C ASP A 108 -14.43 7.92 -9.36
N TYR A 109 -14.48 6.77 -8.68
CA TYR A 109 -13.33 5.85 -8.57
C TYR A 109 -13.24 4.89 -9.76
N VAL A 110 -14.32 4.69 -10.49
CA VAL A 110 -14.39 3.76 -11.65
C VAL A 110 -13.42 4.19 -12.77
N ASP A 111 -13.28 5.50 -13.03
CA ASP A 111 -12.39 6.03 -14.09
C ASP A 111 -10.90 5.82 -13.77
N TYR A 112 -10.51 5.88 -12.49
CA TYR A 112 -9.14 5.56 -12.05
C TYR A 112 -8.79 4.08 -12.31
N PHE A 113 -9.77 3.18 -12.18
CA PHE A 113 -9.56 1.73 -12.34
C PHE A 113 -9.56 1.28 -13.79
N GLN A 114 -10.30 1.92 -14.68
CA GLN A 114 -10.34 1.56 -16.12
C GLN A 114 -8.96 1.69 -16.80
N LYS A 115 -8.10 2.56 -16.30
CA LYS A 115 -6.71 2.71 -16.79
C LYS A 115 -5.76 1.60 -16.32
N HIS A 116 -6.19 0.68 -15.43
CA HIS A 116 -5.35 -0.32 -14.78
C HIS A 116 -5.84 -1.77 -14.98
N VAL A 117 -6.70 -2.02 -15.96
CA VAL A 117 -7.35 -3.32 -16.23
C VAL A 117 -6.36 -4.50 -16.27
N GLN A 118 -5.16 -4.32 -16.84
CA GLN A 118 -4.15 -5.38 -16.88
C GLN A 118 -3.61 -5.74 -15.48
N THR A 119 -3.50 -4.75 -14.60
CA THR A 119 -3.05 -4.97 -13.22
C THR A 119 -4.09 -5.74 -12.42
N GLU A 120 -5.38 -5.53 -12.66
CA GLU A 120 -6.48 -6.20 -11.97
C GLU A 120 -6.55 -7.68 -12.31
N GLN A 121 -6.36 -8.04 -13.58
CA GLN A 121 -6.31 -9.44 -14.01
C GLN A 121 -5.14 -10.20 -13.36
N ILE A 122 -3.98 -9.55 -13.26
CA ILE A 122 -2.82 -10.10 -12.57
C ILE A 122 -3.11 -10.23 -11.07
N LEU A 123 -3.74 -9.23 -10.46
CA LEU A 123 -4.10 -9.26 -9.04
C LEU A 123 -5.13 -10.35 -8.74
N ALA A 124 -6.17 -10.50 -9.56
CA ALA A 124 -7.15 -11.58 -9.43
C ALA A 124 -6.50 -12.96 -9.52
N TYR A 125 -5.56 -13.13 -10.46
CA TYR A 125 -4.78 -14.37 -10.57
C TYR A 125 -3.88 -14.61 -9.34
N LEU A 126 -3.31 -13.54 -8.78
CA LEU A 126 -2.49 -13.63 -7.56
C LEU A 126 -3.33 -13.94 -6.31
N GLU A 127 -4.57 -13.50 -6.26
CA GLU A 127 -5.52 -13.84 -5.19
C GLU A 127 -5.82 -15.34 -5.17
N GLU A 128 -6.06 -15.92 -6.34
CA GLU A 128 -6.33 -17.35 -6.47
C GLU A 128 -5.11 -18.21 -6.08
N LEU A 129 -3.89 -17.74 -6.40
CA LEU A 129 -2.68 -18.53 -6.21
C LEU A 129 -1.97 -18.32 -4.86
N TRP A 130 -1.97 -17.07 -4.34
CA TRP A 130 -1.17 -16.74 -3.17
C TRP A 130 -1.58 -15.44 -2.48
N LYS A 131 -2.47 -15.54 -1.53
CA LYS A 131 -2.87 -14.43 -0.65
C LYS A 131 -1.65 -13.68 -0.05
N ASP A 132 -0.57 -14.41 0.29
CA ASP A 132 0.66 -13.87 0.89
C ASP A 132 1.60 -13.12 -0.06
N LYS A 133 1.40 -13.24 -1.38
CA LYS A 133 2.29 -12.66 -2.39
C LYS A 133 1.71 -11.44 -3.09
N LYS A 134 0.41 -11.19 -2.93
CA LYS A 134 -0.30 -10.02 -3.44
C LYS A 134 0.38 -8.73 -2.93
N ASP A 135 0.64 -8.67 -1.63
CA ASP A 135 1.27 -7.50 -1.00
C ASP A 135 2.64 -7.18 -1.58
N LEU A 136 3.47 -8.23 -1.75
CA LEU A 136 4.80 -8.09 -2.34
C LEU A 136 4.73 -7.57 -3.78
N PHE A 137 3.75 -8.04 -4.57
CA PHE A 137 3.55 -7.59 -5.95
C PHE A 137 3.12 -6.13 -5.99
N ILE A 138 2.12 -5.73 -5.21
CA ILE A 138 1.62 -4.37 -5.15
C ILE A 138 2.74 -3.42 -4.75
N LEU A 139 3.43 -3.68 -3.63
CA LEU A 139 4.50 -2.83 -3.13
C LEU A 139 5.67 -2.71 -4.12
N ARG A 140 5.99 -3.77 -4.87
CA ARG A 140 7.10 -3.75 -5.83
C ARG A 140 6.75 -3.13 -7.16
N ILE A 141 5.61 -3.51 -7.77
CA ILE A 141 5.28 -3.13 -9.14
C ILE A 141 4.54 -1.78 -9.17
N ARG A 142 3.56 -1.62 -8.29
CA ARG A 142 2.72 -0.43 -8.32
C ARG A 142 3.33 0.73 -7.54
N GLU A 143 3.85 0.43 -6.35
CA GLU A 143 4.40 1.44 -5.47
C GLU A 143 5.92 1.65 -5.67
N ASN A 144 6.53 0.80 -6.51
CA ASN A 144 7.95 0.87 -6.89
C ASN A 144 8.92 0.88 -5.70
N LEU A 145 8.55 0.26 -4.59
CA LEU A 145 9.42 0.16 -3.43
C LEU A 145 10.59 -0.80 -3.70
N SER A 146 11.75 -0.49 -3.15
CA SER A 146 12.92 -1.38 -3.15
C SER A 146 12.66 -2.63 -2.30
N TYR A 147 13.46 -3.69 -2.48
CA TYR A 147 13.29 -4.89 -1.64
C TYR A 147 13.62 -4.65 -0.16
N ASP A 148 14.46 -3.67 0.15
CA ASP A 148 14.77 -3.30 1.53
C ASP A 148 13.58 -2.58 2.17
N GLU A 149 12.95 -1.64 1.46
CA GLU A 149 11.72 -0.97 1.88
C GLU A 149 10.55 -1.96 2.06
N ILE A 150 10.36 -2.89 1.10
CA ILE A 150 9.33 -3.93 1.21
C ILE A 150 9.60 -4.85 2.41
N ALA A 151 10.86 -5.15 2.69
CA ALA A 151 11.25 -5.97 3.84
C ALA A 151 10.84 -5.32 5.16
N GLU A 152 10.98 -4.00 5.27
CA GLU A 152 10.51 -3.22 6.42
C GLU A 152 8.99 -3.26 6.55
N VAL A 153 8.26 -3.07 5.44
CA VAL A 153 6.77 -3.08 5.44
C VAL A 153 6.22 -4.45 5.81
N LEU A 154 6.77 -5.52 5.24
CA LEU A 154 6.25 -6.90 5.41
C LEU A 154 6.91 -7.67 6.56
N TRP A 155 7.83 -7.05 7.29
CA TRP A 155 8.62 -7.68 8.38
C TRP A 155 9.31 -8.97 7.92
N LYS A 156 9.92 -8.92 6.74
CA LYS A 156 10.65 -10.02 6.11
C LYS A 156 12.10 -9.62 5.88
N ARG A 157 12.92 -10.58 5.42
CA ARG A 157 14.27 -10.28 4.94
C ARG A 157 14.21 -9.83 3.49
N SER A 158 14.98 -8.81 3.10
CA SER A 158 15.08 -8.30 1.72
C SER A 158 15.43 -9.42 0.72
N SER A 159 16.35 -10.31 1.09
CA SER A 159 16.70 -11.49 0.27
C SER A 159 15.52 -12.44 0.04
N THR A 160 14.63 -12.58 1.03
CA THR A 160 13.40 -13.37 0.93
C THR A 160 12.41 -12.69 -0.02
N CYS A 161 12.21 -11.37 0.13
CA CYS A 161 11.34 -10.60 -0.76
C CYS A 161 11.79 -10.71 -2.22
N ARG A 162 13.10 -10.56 -2.49
CA ARG A 162 13.68 -10.71 -3.83
C ARG A 162 13.45 -12.10 -4.42
N LYS A 163 13.71 -13.15 -3.62
CA LYS A 163 13.54 -14.54 -4.06
C LYS A 163 12.07 -14.88 -4.33
N ASP A 164 11.19 -14.44 -3.45
CA ASP A 164 9.75 -14.67 -3.59
C ASP A 164 9.18 -13.92 -4.79
N PHE A 165 9.61 -12.68 -5.02
CA PHE A 165 9.19 -11.89 -6.16
C PHE A 165 9.67 -12.50 -7.49
N SER A 166 10.92 -12.99 -7.56
CA SER A 166 11.43 -13.69 -8.74
C SER A 166 10.62 -14.93 -9.09
N LYS A 167 10.22 -15.72 -8.07
CA LYS A 167 9.33 -16.88 -8.26
C LYS A 167 7.94 -16.48 -8.74
N LEU A 168 7.42 -15.37 -8.18
CA LEU A 168 6.13 -14.80 -8.53
C LEU A 168 6.10 -14.38 -9.99
N LEU A 169 7.10 -13.59 -10.45
CA LEU A 169 7.20 -13.14 -11.83
C LEU A 169 7.24 -14.30 -12.82
N LYS A 170 8.00 -15.37 -12.52
CA LYS A 170 8.04 -16.56 -13.39
C LYS A 170 6.68 -17.22 -13.54
N LYS A 171 5.88 -17.28 -12.47
CA LYS A 171 4.54 -17.87 -12.54
C LYS A 171 3.56 -16.98 -13.28
N VAL A 172 3.58 -15.66 -13.00
CA VAL A 172 2.78 -14.69 -13.75
C VAL A 172 3.11 -14.74 -15.23
N ALA A 173 4.41 -14.70 -15.61
CA ALA A 173 4.84 -14.78 -16.98
C ALA A 173 4.38 -16.08 -17.67
N ASN A 174 4.47 -17.22 -16.98
CA ASN A 174 4.02 -18.50 -17.54
C ASN A 174 2.49 -18.55 -17.72
N HIS A 175 1.72 -17.94 -16.81
CA HIS A 175 0.26 -17.90 -16.91
C HIS A 175 -0.21 -17.00 -18.07
N PHE A 176 0.41 -15.83 -18.22
CA PHE A 176 0.04 -14.85 -19.25
C PHE A 176 0.80 -15.01 -20.57
N LYS A 177 1.71 -15.99 -20.70
CA LYS A 177 2.48 -16.22 -21.93
C LYS A 177 1.60 -16.41 -23.16
N TYR A 178 0.47 -17.05 -23.01
CA TYR A 178 -0.48 -17.33 -24.10
C TYR A 178 -1.39 -16.12 -24.45
N TRP A 179 -1.34 -15.02 -23.66
CA TRP A 179 -2.15 -13.80 -23.90
C TRP A 179 -1.34 -12.70 -24.60
N ILE A 180 -0.02 -12.92 -24.78
CA ILE A 180 0.88 -11.93 -25.39
C ILE A 180 1.23 -12.35 -26.84
N GLU A 181 0.93 -13.59 -27.24
CA GLU A 181 1.24 -14.15 -28.56
C GLU A 181 0.06 -14.06 -29.56
N ASP A 182 -1.07 -13.45 -29.19
CA ASP A 182 -2.19 -13.07 -30.07
C ASP A 182 -2.24 -11.53 -30.23
#